data_11d027d5fead4338d679042681c2a5fd
#
_entry.id   11d027d5fead4338d679042681c2a5fd
#
_cell.length_a   1.000
_cell.length_b   1.000
_cell.length_c   1.000
_cell.angle_alpha   90.00
_cell.angle_beta   90.00
_cell.angle_gamma   90.00
#
_symmetry.space_group_name_H-M   'P 1'
#
loop_
_entity.id
_entity.type
_entity.pdbx_description
1 polymer ?
#
loop_
_entity_poly.entity_id
_entity_poly.type
_entity_poly.pdbx_seq_one_letter_code
_entity_poly.pdbx_strand_id
1 'polypeptide(L)'
;GLIAYFPEPSFITKNDLALDCALTIRRLVYDGLNPVFEQNDYPGINVRIGLDSGDAYVVTIGSPATKSHKDIIGSIVSLSAKIQSLGGSGDILLGEVTERNLHTMWREICEEIELKKDWKYKGMDGEPYKVYKVKFR
;
A
#
# COMPACT_ATOMS: atom_id res chain seq x y z
N GLY A 1 -10.07 1.91 7.55
CA GLY A 1 -8.71 1.98 7.01
C GLY A 1 -8.38 3.37 6.48
N LEU A 2 -7.13 3.56 6.13
CA LEU A 2 -6.64 4.80 5.52
C LEU A 2 -6.20 4.53 4.09
N ILE A 3 -6.46 5.49 3.21
CA ILE A 3 -6.00 5.49 1.83
C ILE A 3 -5.14 6.72 1.63
N ALA A 4 -3.95 6.53 1.08
CA ALA A 4 -3.07 7.61 0.64
C ALA A 4 -2.80 7.45 -0.85
N TYR A 5 -2.68 8.54 -1.56
CA TYR A 5 -2.33 8.52 -2.97
C TYR A 5 -1.17 9.47 -3.28
N PHE A 6 -0.40 9.08 -4.28
CA PHE A 6 0.82 9.78 -4.68
C PHE A 6 0.68 10.14 -6.16
N PRO A 7 0.10 11.32 -6.47
CA PRO A 7 -0.06 11.75 -7.85
C PRO A 7 1.27 12.20 -8.47
N GLU A 8 1.25 12.46 -9.76
CA GLU A 8 2.34 13.05 -10.51
C GLU A 8 3.16 14.09 -9.70
N PRO A 9 4.46 14.40 -10.07
CA PRO A 9 4.81 14.49 -11.50
C PRO A 9 5.60 13.35 -12.12
N SER A 10 6.25 12.49 -11.35
CA SER A 10 7.08 11.43 -11.94
C SER A 10 6.56 10.04 -11.59
N PHE A 11 6.31 9.23 -12.60
CA PHE A 11 5.83 7.87 -12.41
C PHE A 11 6.81 7.00 -11.60
N ILE A 12 8.11 7.15 -11.82
CA ILE A 12 9.14 6.41 -11.06
C ILE A 12 9.23 6.94 -9.63
N THR A 13 9.33 8.26 -9.48
CA THR A 13 9.48 8.90 -8.16
C THR A 13 8.29 8.63 -7.24
N LYS A 14 7.06 8.62 -7.75
CA LYS A 14 5.88 8.36 -6.93
C LYS A 14 5.84 6.95 -6.33
N ASN A 15 6.34 5.96 -7.05
CA ASN A 15 6.42 4.59 -6.52
C ASN A 15 7.43 4.51 -5.36
N ASP A 16 8.58 5.10 -5.52
CA ASP A 16 9.59 5.18 -4.45
C ASP A 16 9.07 5.95 -3.24
N LEU A 17 8.39 7.09 -3.46
CA LEU A 17 7.79 7.88 -2.39
C LEU A 17 6.71 7.11 -1.64
N ALA A 18 5.88 6.35 -2.34
CA ALA A 18 4.84 5.53 -1.72
C ALA A 18 5.46 4.44 -0.83
N LEU A 19 6.50 3.78 -1.30
CA LEU A 19 7.21 2.78 -0.50
C LEU A 19 7.93 3.40 0.70
N ASP A 20 8.59 4.52 0.52
CA ASP A 20 9.25 5.24 1.61
C ASP A 20 8.26 5.68 2.69
N CYS A 21 7.09 6.18 2.27
CA CYS A 21 6.00 6.50 3.18
C CYS A 21 5.52 5.27 3.97
N ALA A 22 5.33 4.14 3.29
CA ALA A 22 4.91 2.90 3.94
C ALA A 22 5.93 2.41 4.98
N LEU A 23 7.22 2.46 4.65
CA LEU A 23 8.30 2.11 5.56
C LEU A 23 8.35 3.07 6.77
N THR A 24 8.14 4.35 6.54
CA THR A 24 8.10 5.38 7.58
C THR A 24 6.92 5.15 8.54
N ILE A 25 5.73 4.89 8.01
CA ILE A 25 4.55 4.56 8.82
C ILE A 25 4.82 3.34 9.69
N ARG A 26 5.34 2.27 9.10
CA ARG A 26 5.66 1.05 9.83
C ARG A 26 6.63 1.33 10.97
N ARG A 27 7.72 2.05 10.69
CA ARG A 27 8.71 2.41 11.71
C ARG A 27 8.10 3.28 12.81
N LEU A 28 7.30 4.28 12.42
CA LEU A 28 6.62 5.14 13.40
C LEU A 28 5.74 4.34 14.35
N VAL A 29 4.97 3.39 13.82
CA VAL A 29 4.08 2.56 14.64
C VAL A 29 4.87 1.65 15.58
N TYR A 30 5.79 0.86 15.04
CA TYR A 30 6.45 -0.21 15.82
C TYR A 30 7.59 0.29 16.70
N ASP A 31 8.35 1.28 16.26
CA ASP A 31 9.51 1.80 16.99
C ASP A 31 9.20 3.08 17.77
N GLY A 32 8.11 3.77 17.42
CA GLY A 32 7.72 5.02 18.08
C GLY A 32 6.48 4.91 18.96
N LEU A 33 5.32 4.67 18.33
CA LEU A 33 4.04 4.72 19.05
C LEU A 33 3.82 3.54 20.00
N ASN A 34 4.08 2.31 19.53
CA ASN A 34 3.82 1.12 20.36
C ASN A 34 4.61 1.10 21.66
N PRO A 35 5.90 1.45 21.71
CA PRO A 35 6.62 1.56 22.97
C PRO A 35 6.00 2.56 23.96
N VAL A 36 5.49 3.69 23.44
CA VAL A 36 4.80 4.69 24.30
C VAL A 36 3.47 4.15 24.81
N PHE A 37 2.72 3.45 23.97
CA PHE A 37 1.46 2.83 24.40
C PHE A 37 1.69 1.77 25.47
N GLU A 38 2.66 0.90 25.28
CA GLU A 38 3.03 -0.13 26.26
C GLU A 38 3.44 0.45 27.61
N GLN A 39 4.21 1.55 27.61
CA GLN A 39 4.60 2.25 28.84
C GLN A 39 3.42 2.86 29.60
N ASN A 40 2.29 3.06 28.94
CA ASN A 40 1.08 3.63 29.51
C ASN A 40 -0.08 2.62 29.61
N ASP A 41 0.24 1.33 29.54
CA ASP A 41 -0.74 0.23 29.61
C ASP A 41 -1.82 0.26 28.54
N TYR A 42 -1.51 0.81 27.37
CA TYR A 42 -2.39 0.75 26.19
C TYR A 42 -1.95 -0.36 25.24
N PRO A 43 -2.89 -1.01 24.57
CA PRO A 43 -2.56 -2.00 23.54
C PRO A 43 -1.85 -1.34 22.36
N GLY A 44 -0.88 -2.06 21.78
CA GLY A 44 -0.19 -1.63 20.58
C GLY A 44 -1.09 -1.63 19.35
N ILE A 45 -0.67 -0.87 18.34
CA ILE A 45 -1.33 -0.79 17.05
C ILE A 45 -0.63 -1.73 16.07
N ASN A 46 -1.40 -2.41 15.24
CA ASN A 46 -0.89 -3.20 14.13
C ASN A 46 -1.30 -2.58 12.80
N VAL A 47 -0.37 -2.53 11.87
CA VAL A 47 -0.63 -2.02 10.51
C VAL A 47 -0.30 -3.06 9.47
N ARG A 48 -1.05 -3.05 8.39
CA ARG A 48 -0.75 -3.74 7.14
C ARG A 48 -0.89 -2.73 6.02
N ILE A 49 0.03 -2.74 5.08
CA ILE A 49 0.06 -1.75 4.01
C ILE A 49 0.09 -2.46 2.68
N GLY A 50 -0.82 -2.08 1.79
CA GLY A 50 -0.84 -2.53 0.40
C GLY A 50 -0.60 -1.35 -0.52
N LEU A 51 0.32 -1.51 -1.46
CA LEU A 51 0.67 -0.50 -2.45
C LEU A 51 0.42 -1.03 -3.85
N ASP A 52 -0.19 -0.21 -4.68
CA ASP A 52 -0.17 -0.47 -6.12
C ASP A 52 -0.30 0.83 -6.91
N SER A 53 -0.03 0.73 -8.20
CA SER A 53 0.01 1.87 -9.12
C SER A 53 -0.96 1.64 -10.27
N GLY A 54 -1.75 2.64 -10.56
CA GLY A 54 -2.73 2.59 -11.64
C GLY A 54 -3.54 3.87 -11.67
N ASP A 55 -4.56 3.87 -12.49
CA ASP A 55 -5.44 5.01 -12.65
C ASP A 55 -6.54 4.99 -11.58
N ALA A 56 -6.73 6.14 -10.96
CA ALA A 56 -7.80 6.37 -10.00
C ALA A 56 -8.41 7.74 -10.23
N TYR A 57 -9.65 7.91 -9.76
CA TYR A 57 -10.35 9.18 -9.85
C TYR A 57 -10.52 9.76 -8.46
N VAL A 58 -10.12 11.02 -8.29
CA VAL A 58 -10.43 11.80 -7.09
C VAL A 58 -11.76 12.50 -7.35
N VAL A 59 -12.76 12.17 -6.56
CA VAL A 59 -14.12 12.70 -6.70
C VAL A 59 -14.52 13.50 -5.47
N THR A 60 -15.39 14.49 -5.66
CA THR A 60 -15.99 15.22 -4.56
C THR A 60 -17.41 14.70 -4.35
N ILE A 61 -17.70 14.23 -3.16
CA ILE A 61 -19.01 13.71 -2.76
C ILE A 61 -19.66 14.72 -1.83
N GLY A 62 -20.92 15.03 -2.07
CA GLY A 62 -21.69 16.00 -1.31
C GLY A 62 -21.88 17.32 -2.04
N SER A 63 -22.49 18.29 -1.36
CA SER A 63 -22.81 19.61 -1.89
C SER A 63 -22.06 20.69 -1.12
N PRO A 64 -21.66 21.80 -1.75
CA PRO A 64 -21.06 22.94 -1.04
C PRO A 64 -21.97 23.54 0.06
N ALA A 65 -23.28 23.35 -0.05
CA ALA A 65 -24.25 23.81 0.95
C ALA A 65 -24.39 22.86 2.16
N THR A 66 -23.90 21.64 2.04
CA THR A 66 -23.82 20.65 3.11
C THR A 66 -22.35 20.29 3.36
N LYS A 67 -22.05 19.09 3.84
CA LYS A 67 -20.65 18.64 3.93
C LYS A 67 -20.24 17.97 2.63
N SER A 68 -19.16 18.45 2.02
CA SER A 68 -18.50 17.77 0.93
C SER A 68 -17.19 17.15 1.40
N HIS A 69 -16.81 16.01 0.83
CA HIS A 69 -15.51 15.40 1.05
C HIS A 69 -14.96 14.82 -0.26
N LYS A 70 -13.67 14.68 -0.32
CA LYS A 70 -13.00 14.03 -1.46
C LYS A 70 -12.83 12.55 -1.17
N ASP A 71 -13.04 11.75 -2.19
CA ASP A 71 -12.83 10.31 -2.15
C ASP A 71 -12.08 9.85 -3.39
N ILE A 72 -11.49 8.67 -3.33
CA ILE A 72 -10.72 8.07 -4.42
C ILE A 72 -11.45 6.82 -4.85
N ILE A 73 -11.76 6.73 -6.13
CA ILE A 73 -12.43 5.57 -6.73
C ILE A 73 -11.62 5.02 -7.91
N GLY A 74 -11.70 3.71 -8.10
CA GLY A 74 -11.05 3.00 -9.18
C GLY A 74 -10.74 1.56 -8.80
N SER A 75 -10.54 0.72 -9.80
CA SER A 75 -10.16 -0.70 -9.59
C SER A 75 -8.85 -0.84 -8.83
N ILE A 76 -7.94 0.12 -8.99
CA ILE A 76 -6.65 0.14 -8.29
C ILE A 76 -6.81 0.23 -6.76
N VAL A 77 -7.82 0.94 -6.28
CA VAL A 77 -8.12 1.05 -4.84
C VAL A 77 -8.51 -0.32 -4.29
N SER A 78 -9.40 -1.01 -4.98
CA SER A 78 -9.83 -2.36 -4.60
C SER A 78 -8.68 -3.36 -4.67
N LEU A 79 -7.85 -3.28 -5.70
CA LEU A 79 -6.68 -4.15 -5.85
C LEU A 79 -5.66 -3.93 -4.73
N SER A 80 -5.35 -2.68 -4.40
CA SER A 80 -4.44 -2.35 -3.29
C SER A 80 -4.96 -2.88 -1.95
N ALA A 81 -6.25 -2.78 -1.70
CA ALA A 81 -6.89 -3.36 -0.52
C ALA A 81 -6.78 -4.89 -0.48
N LYS A 82 -6.95 -5.55 -1.61
CA LYS A 82 -6.78 -7.00 -1.73
C LYS A 82 -5.32 -7.44 -1.55
N ILE A 83 -4.39 -6.71 -2.10
CA ILE A 83 -2.95 -6.93 -1.89
C ILE A 83 -2.64 -6.84 -0.39
N GLN A 84 -3.10 -5.79 0.27
CA GLN A 84 -2.92 -5.60 1.71
C GLN A 84 -3.45 -6.78 2.51
N SER A 85 -4.59 -7.36 2.11
CA SER A 85 -5.23 -8.47 2.82
C SER A 85 -4.42 -9.78 2.79
N LEU A 86 -3.47 -9.92 1.88
CA LEU A 86 -2.58 -11.08 1.80
C LEU A 86 -1.47 -11.07 2.86
N GLY A 87 -1.24 -9.93 3.50
CA GLY A 87 -0.19 -9.77 4.51
C GLY A 87 -0.68 -9.99 5.93
N GLY A 88 0.29 -10.16 6.82
CA GLY A 88 0.09 -10.17 8.26
C GLY A 88 0.40 -8.82 8.90
N SER A 89 0.41 -8.81 10.23
CA SER A 89 0.78 -7.62 11.02
C SER A 89 2.19 -7.14 10.68
N GLY A 90 2.33 -5.88 10.36
CA GLY A 90 3.60 -5.25 10.01
C GLY A 90 4.06 -5.46 8.57
N ASP A 91 3.31 -6.21 7.77
CA ASP A 91 3.69 -6.46 6.38
C ASP A 91 3.40 -5.26 5.48
N ILE A 92 4.31 -5.05 4.54
CA ILE A 92 4.13 -4.15 3.41
C ILE A 92 4.16 -5.00 2.15
N LEU A 93 3.06 -4.98 1.40
CA LEU A 93 2.90 -5.72 0.16
C LEU A 93 2.67 -4.75 -0.99
N LEU A 94 3.17 -5.09 -2.16
CA LEU A 94 3.01 -4.26 -3.35
C LEU A 94 2.69 -5.10 -4.58
N GLY A 95 1.91 -4.52 -5.48
CA GLY A 95 1.60 -5.13 -6.76
C GLY A 95 2.76 -5.04 -7.75
N GLU A 96 2.71 -5.86 -8.78
CA GLU A 96 3.79 -5.96 -9.77
C GLU A 96 4.06 -4.65 -10.52
N VAL A 97 3.06 -3.80 -10.73
CA VAL A 97 3.27 -2.51 -11.40
C VAL A 97 4.11 -1.59 -10.54
N THR A 98 3.82 -1.52 -9.24
CA THR A 98 4.64 -0.74 -8.30
C THR A 98 6.05 -1.30 -8.20
N GLU A 99 6.19 -2.61 -8.00
CA GLU A 99 7.52 -3.25 -7.88
C GLU A 99 8.38 -2.96 -9.10
N ARG A 100 7.84 -3.17 -10.30
CA ARG A 100 8.56 -2.96 -11.56
C ARG A 100 9.05 -1.53 -11.76
N ASN A 101 8.37 -0.56 -11.18
CA ASN A 101 8.68 0.87 -11.32
C ASN A 101 9.47 1.46 -10.14
N LEU A 102 9.86 0.65 -9.18
CA LEU A 102 10.78 1.05 -8.12
C LEU A 102 12.22 1.13 -8.65
N HIS A 103 13.02 1.99 -8.01
CA HIS A 103 14.46 1.93 -8.20
C HIS A 103 15.03 0.57 -7.77
N THR A 104 16.10 0.16 -8.38
CA THR A 104 16.73 -1.15 -8.18
C THR A 104 17.00 -1.43 -6.70
N MET A 105 17.51 -0.46 -5.96
CA MET A 105 17.79 -0.60 -4.53
C MET A 105 16.55 -0.98 -3.69
N TRP A 106 15.37 -0.51 -4.07
CA TRP A 106 14.12 -0.87 -3.43
C TRP A 106 13.63 -2.25 -3.87
N ARG A 107 13.84 -2.58 -5.14
CA ARG A 107 13.45 -3.89 -5.67
C ARG A 107 14.22 -5.03 -5.03
N GLU A 108 15.47 -4.81 -4.64
CA GLU A 108 16.30 -5.81 -3.97
C GLU A 108 15.74 -6.28 -2.62
N ILE A 109 14.95 -5.45 -1.96
CA ILE A 109 14.30 -5.82 -0.70
C ILE A 109 12.88 -6.37 -0.88
N CYS A 110 12.41 -6.51 -2.12
CA CYS A 110 11.11 -7.06 -2.45
C CYS A 110 11.24 -8.52 -2.87
N GLU A 111 10.35 -9.35 -2.38
CA GLU A 111 10.28 -10.77 -2.70
C GLU A 111 8.89 -11.14 -3.17
N GLU A 112 8.81 -11.83 -4.32
CA GLU A 112 7.54 -12.33 -4.82
C GLU A 112 6.96 -13.36 -3.85
N ILE A 113 5.69 -13.22 -3.53
CA ILE A 113 4.96 -14.16 -2.67
C ILE A 113 4.22 -15.19 -3.51
N GLU A 114 4.04 -16.37 -2.96
CA GLU A 114 3.19 -17.40 -3.56
C GLU A 114 1.72 -17.02 -3.38
N LEU A 115 0.98 -17.03 -4.49
CA LEU A 115 -0.43 -16.70 -4.50
C LEU A 115 -1.29 -17.96 -4.43
N LYS A 116 -2.40 -17.89 -3.69
CA LYS A 116 -3.37 -18.96 -3.60
C LYS A 116 -4.19 -19.07 -4.89
N LYS A 117 -4.80 -20.24 -5.12
CA LYS A 117 -5.62 -20.51 -6.32
C LYS A 117 -6.85 -19.61 -6.44
N ASP A 118 -7.32 -19.03 -5.35
CA ASP A 118 -8.47 -18.12 -5.32
C ASP A 118 -8.10 -16.67 -5.70
N TRP A 119 -6.81 -16.38 -5.96
CA TRP A 119 -6.38 -15.09 -6.47
C TRP A 119 -6.84 -14.89 -7.91
N LYS A 120 -7.75 -13.95 -8.11
CA LYS A 120 -8.46 -13.78 -9.37
C LYS A 120 -7.88 -12.68 -10.27
N TYR A 121 -7.00 -11.85 -9.73
CA TYR A 121 -6.45 -10.72 -10.47
C TYR A 121 -5.40 -11.19 -11.46
N LYS A 122 -5.44 -10.63 -12.67
CA LYS A 122 -4.50 -10.94 -13.75
C LYS A 122 -3.81 -9.70 -14.24
N GLY A 123 -2.55 -9.83 -14.66
CA GLY A 123 -1.81 -8.81 -15.36
C GLY A 123 -2.26 -8.65 -16.81
N MET A 124 -1.67 -7.70 -17.52
CA MET A 124 -1.97 -7.44 -18.92
C MET A 124 -1.59 -8.62 -19.84
N ASP A 125 -0.66 -9.47 -19.40
CA ASP A 125 -0.25 -10.69 -20.10
C ASP A 125 -1.19 -11.88 -19.90
N GLY A 126 -2.25 -11.71 -19.08
CA GLY A 126 -3.20 -12.78 -18.74
C GLY A 126 -2.72 -13.72 -17.63
N GLU A 127 -1.49 -13.58 -17.17
CA GLU A 127 -0.95 -14.33 -16.04
C GLU A 127 -1.43 -13.75 -14.71
N PRO A 128 -1.40 -14.54 -13.60
CA PRO A 128 -1.75 -14.03 -12.29
C PRO A 128 -0.95 -12.76 -11.94
N TYR A 129 -1.66 -11.74 -11.46
CA TYR A 129 -1.05 -10.48 -11.06
C TYR A 129 -0.15 -10.71 -9.85
N LYS A 130 1.14 -10.46 -10.02
CA LYS A 130 2.15 -10.75 -9.00
C LYS A 130 2.10 -9.77 -7.85
N VAL A 131 2.38 -10.28 -6.66
CA VAL A 131 2.46 -9.51 -5.42
C VAL A 131 3.80 -9.76 -4.77
N TYR A 132 4.38 -8.71 -4.24
CA TYR A 132 5.69 -8.73 -3.60
C TYR A 132 5.57 -8.28 -2.16
N LYS A 133 6.39 -8.83 -1.31
CA LYS A 133 6.50 -8.46 0.09
C LYS A 133 7.84 -7.79 0.35
N VAL A 134 7.83 -6.69 1.08
CA VAL A 134 9.06 -6.02 1.51
C VAL A 134 9.70 -6.81 2.65
N LYS A 135 10.97 -7.14 2.49
CA LYS A 135 11.78 -7.78 3.53
C LYS A 135 12.40 -6.71 4.44
N PHE A 136 12.27 -6.93 5.73
CA PHE A 136 12.93 -6.12 6.73
C PHE A 136 14.15 -6.86 7.27
N ARG A 137 15.23 -6.14 7.42
CA ARG A 137 16.45 -6.64 8.04
C ARG A 137 16.47 -6.35 9.52
#